data_9ca9ef451c71560e88619c804d96a8fc
#
_entry.id   9ca9ef451c71560e88619c804d96a8fc
#
_cell.length_a   1.000
_cell.length_b   1.000
_cell.length_c   1.000
_cell.angle_alpha   90.00
_cell.angle_beta   90.00
_cell.angle_gamma   90.00
#
_symmetry.space_group_name_H-M   'P 1'
#
loop_
_entity.id
_entity.type
_entity.pdbx_description
1 polymer ?
#
loop_
_entity_poly.entity_id
_entity_poly.type
_entity_poly.pdbx_seq_one_letter_code
_entity_poly.pdbx_strand_id
1 'polypeptide(L)'
;MYFCGVRVLYLTYDGLTDPLGQSQVLPYIQGLRRRLGELFQPDILSFEKRERYQQIGPKLYQALSAEGIGWYPQSFHRSPPLLAKAYDAWLFRQAAIRLHKQRGYAVYHARSYVAGWVAHQLSQKTGRPWIFDMRGFWADERRYHGRWPQDHPLYRWLYRLWKKRERLMLHTAAEIVVLTEAAKEVLLSWGIPPQKITVIPCVADYEFFHLEPAQRQQTRQSIRKTLHIPADATLLLYSGSLASHYAPGDIVDIFEAAYKIDPKVFLLVLTPNETSFLERLIQQRGLPLSQYRTAFASRMEMPSYLSAADVGMATALPTFDKIANSPTKIAEYLAADLPVIATAIGDVKKLAEQLPGLFPYQTQQEIPSVVERVFQFLRQERFTLPAPLSILTRPTLGLEIGLDRYQALYERFFSSEAPPRVLAT
;
A
#
# COMPACT_ATOMS: atom_id res chain seq x y z
N MET A 1 4.62 30.71 -22.61
CA MET A 1 3.84 29.53 -23.02
C MET A 1 2.96 29.16 -21.82
N TYR A 2 1.65 29.42 -21.87
CA TYR A 2 0.74 29.05 -20.76
C TYR A 2 0.42 27.56 -20.90
N PHE A 3 0.94 26.74 -20.00
CA PHE A 3 0.52 25.36 -19.92
C PHE A 3 -0.93 25.32 -19.40
N CYS A 4 -1.82 24.76 -20.19
CA CYS A 4 -3.18 24.49 -19.73
C CYS A 4 -3.14 23.28 -18.78
N GLY A 5 -3.65 23.45 -17.57
CA GLY A 5 -3.63 22.39 -16.57
C GLY A 5 -4.38 21.12 -17.03
N VAL A 6 -3.88 19.96 -16.64
CA VAL A 6 -4.48 18.65 -16.97
C VAL A 6 -5.56 18.32 -15.96
N ARG A 7 -6.79 18.17 -16.43
CA ARG A 7 -7.88 17.64 -15.62
C ARG A 7 -7.85 16.12 -15.64
N VAL A 8 -7.69 15.53 -14.45
CA VAL A 8 -7.52 14.08 -14.24
C VAL A 8 -8.74 13.50 -13.55
N LEU A 9 -9.31 12.41 -14.10
CA LEU A 9 -10.26 11.58 -13.35
C LEU A 9 -9.52 10.40 -12.74
N TYR A 10 -9.33 10.44 -11.43
CA TYR A 10 -8.75 9.35 -10.64
C TYR A 10 -9.84 8.37 -10.23
N LEU A 11 -9.72 7.13 -10.68
CA LEU A 11 -10.68 6.07 -10.48
C LEU A 11 -10.12 5.05 -9.49
N THR A 12 -10.80 4.83 -8.38
CA THR A 12 -10.42 3.81 -7.39
C THR A 12 -11.64 3.07 -6.86
N TYR A 13 -11.53 1.75 -6.75
CA TYR A 13 -12.55 0.94 -6.08
C TYR A 13 -12.29 0.84 -4.57
N ASP A 14 -11.10 1.26 -4.14
CA ASP A 14 -10.76 1.43 -2.73
C ASP A 14 -11.34 2.75 -2.23
N GLY A 15 -11.94 2.75 -1.03
CA GLY A 15 -12.48 3.95 -0.40
C GLY A 15 -11.37 4.89 0.09
N LEU A 16 -11.57 6.20 -0.07
CA LEU A 16 -10.66 7.20 0.52
C LEU A 16 -10.76 7.23 2.04
N THR A 17 -11.87 6.77 2.60
CA THR A 17 -12.06 6.63 4.06
C THR A 17 -11.44 5.35 4.63
N ASP A 18 -11.03 4.40 3.80
CA ASP A 18 -10.31 3.20 4.21
C ASP A 18 -8.82 3.48 4.48
N PRO A 19 -8.14 2.69 5.35
CA PRO A 19 -6.72 2.88 5.65
C PRO A 19 -5.84 2.93 4.39
N LEU A 20 -6.16 2.14 3.37
CA LEU A 20 -5.42 2.11 2.11
C LEU A 20 -5.59 3.42 1.31
N GLY A 21 -6.80 3.98 1.26
CA GLY A 21 -7.06 5.29 0.66
C GLY A 21 -6.31 6.41 1.37
N GLN A 22 -6.31 6.37 2.71
CA GLN A 22 -5.61 7.35 3.55
C GLN A 22 -4.09 7.31 3.40
N SER A 23 -3.49 6.13 3.19
CA SER A 23 -2.03 5.98 3.12
C SER A 23 -1.48 5.96 1.70
N GLN A 24 -2.25 5.50 0.70
CA GLN A 24 -1.74 5.19 -0.63
C GLN A 24 -2.44 5.95 -1.77
N VAL A 25 -3.45 6.77 -1.50
CA VAL A 25 -4.12 7.61 -2.51
C VAL A 25 -4.01 9.07 -2.13
N LEU A 26 -4.53 9.45 -0.98
CA LEU A 26 -4.59 10.85 -0.55
C LEU A 26 -3.22 11.54 -0.51
N PRO A 27 -2.14 10.97 0.08
CA PRO A 27 -0.86 11.66 0.14
C PRO A 27 -0.30 12.00 -1.24
N TYR A 28 -0.50 11.12 -2.23
CA TYR A 28 -0.04 11.36 -3.60
C TYR A 28 -0.87 12.45 -4.29
N ILE A 29 -2.20 12.36 -4.24
CA ILE A 29 -3.07 13.32 -4.95
C ILE A 29 -2.93 14.72 -4.32
N GLN A 30 -2.95 14.83 -3.00
CA GLN A 30 -2.76 16.09 -2.29
C GLN A 30 -1.35 16.64 -2.49
N GLY A 31 -0.32 15.80 -2.43
CA GLY A 31 1.07 16.19 -2.66
C GLY A 31 1.27 16.73 -4.08
N LEU A 32 0.73 16.05 -5.11
CA LEU A 32 0.78 16.51 -6.50
C LEU A 32 -0.01 17.81 -6.69
N ARG A 33 -1.20 17.94 -6.09
CA ARG A 33 -2.00 19.18 -6.16
C ARG A 33 -1.25 20.36 -5.56
N ARG A 34 -0.57 20.16 -4.42
CA ARG A 34 0.25 21.21 -3.79
C ARG A 34 1.47 21.59 -4.64
N ARG A 35 2.15 20.60 -5.26
CA ARG A 35 3.34 20.84 -6.09
C ARG A 35 3.03 21.49 -7.43
N LEU A 36 1.99 21.04 -8.10
CA LEU A 36 1.65 21.41 -9.48
C LEU A 36 0.60 22.52 -9.57
N GLY A 37 -0.08 22.83 -8.45
CA GLY A 37 -1.12 23.87 -8.42
C GLY A 37 -2.19 23.62 -9.48
N GLU A 38 -2.53 24.66 -10.25
CA GLU A 38 -3.56 24.59 -11.30
C GLU A 38 -3.18 23.72 -12.50
N LEU A 39 -1.91 23.31 -12.63
CA LEU A 39 -1.48 22.39 -13.70
C LEU A 39 -2.01 20.97 -13.46
N PHE A 40 -2.40 20.62 -12.23
CA PHE A 40 -2.96 19.32 -11.88
C PHE A 40 -4.32 19.49 -11.20
N GLN A 41 -5.40 19.16 -11.92
CA GLN A 41 -6.78 19.29 -11.47
C GLN A 41 -7.42 17.91 -11.29
N PRO A 42 -7.24 17.24 -10.15
CA PRO A 42 -7.76 15.91 -9.92
C PRO A 42 -9.21 15.94 -9.42
N ASP A 43 -10.02 15.06 -10.01
CA ASP A 43 -11.32 14.62 -9.49
C ASP A 43 -11.22 13.12 -9.15
N ILE A 44 -11.66 12.72 -7.96
CA ILE A 44 -11.55 11.34 -7.47
C ILE A 44 -12.94 10.71 -7.44
N LEU A 45 -13.11 9.57 -8.10
CA LEU A 45 -14.30 8.73 -8.01
C LEU A 45 -13.95 7.45 -7.25
N SER A 46 -14.53 7.26 -6.08
CA SER A 46 -14.21 6.16 -5.15
C SER A 46 -15.46 5.45 -4.63
N PHE A 47 -15.27 4.26 -4.02
CA PHE A 47 -16.33 3.48 -3.38
C PHE A 47 -16.12 3.40 -1.87
N GLU A 48 -17.08 3.97 -1.13
CA GLU A 48 -16.96 4.15 0.30
C GLU A 48 -17.82 3.16 1.10
N LYS A 49 -17.26 2.57 2.12
CA LYS A 49 -18.03 1.80 3.10
C LYS A 49 -18.84 2.75 3.97
N ARG A 50 -20.14 2.50 4.09
CA ARG A 50 -21.09 3.38 4.77
C ARG A 50 -20.62 3.83 6.15
N GLU A 51 -20.18 2.88 6.97
CA GLU A 51 -19.75 3.16 8.36
C GLU A 51 -18.54 4.10 8.40
N ARG A 52 -17.52 3.85 7.54
CA ARG A 52 -16.32 4.69 7.45
C ARG A 52 -16.65 6.07 6.91
N TYR A 53 -17.49 6.13 5.88
CA TYR A 53 -17.90 7.40 5.29
C TYR A 53 -18.65 8.27 6.30
N GLN A 54 -19.55 7.69 7.13
CA GLN A 54 -20.26 8.42 8.17
C GLN A 54 -19.31 9.01 9.22
N GLN A 55 -18.22 8.32 9.54
CA GLN A 55 -17.26 8.75 10.55
C GLN A 55 -16.37 9.92 10.09
N ILE A 56 -15.79 9.81 8.90
CA ILE A 56 -14.76 10.75 8.45
C ILE A 56 -15.06 11.40 7.10
N GLY A 57 -16.01 10.88 6.33
CA GLY A 57 -16.32 11.33 4.96
C GLY A 57 -16.64 12.83 4.86
N PRO A 58 -17.53 13.40 5.66
CA PRO A 58 -17.86 14.83 5.58
C PRO A 58 -16.67 15.75 5.82
N LYS A 59 -15.83 15.44 6.81
CA LYS A 59 -14.59 16.19 7.09
C LYS A 59 -13.59 16.08 5.95
N LEU A 60 -13.42 14.87 5.42
CA LEU A 60 -12.53 14.62 4.29
C LEU A 60 -12.99 15.35 3.03
N TYR A 61 -14.31 15.37 2.77
CA TYR A 61 -14.88 16.09 1.64
C TYR A 61 -14.57 17.60 1.71
N GLN A 62 -14.75 18.21 2.88
CA GLN A 62 -14.41 19.62 3.09
C GLN A 62 -12.92 19.90 2.89
N ALA A 63 -12.04 19.05 3.44
CA ALA A 63 -10.61 19.19 3.29
C ALA A 63 -10.16 19.10 1.82
N LEU A 64 -10.65 18.11 1.07
CA LEU A 64 -10.33 17.95 -0.35
C LEU A 64 -10.87 19.12 -1.20
N SER A 65 -12.08 19.57 -0.91
CA SER A 65 -12.67 20.72 -1.59
C SER A 65 -11.86 22.01 -1.38
N ALA A 66 -11.34 22.22 -0.16
CA ALA A 66 -10.48 23.36 0.16
C ALA A 66 -9.14 23.32 -0.60
N GLU A 67 -8.65 22.14 -0.93
CA GLU A 67 -7.44 21.94 -1.75
C GLU A 67 -7.74 21.97 -3.27
N GLY A 68 -9.00 22.19 -3.68
CA GLY A 68 -9.40 22.17 -5.09
C GLY A 68 -9.41 20.76 -5.72
N ILE A 69 -9.59 19.73 -4.90
CA ILE A 69 -9.72 18.33 -5.31
C ILE A 69 -11.20 17.95 -5.28
N GLY A 70 -11.76 17.57 -6.43
CA GLY A 70 -13.13 17.06 -6.49
C GLY A 70 -13.20 15.63 -5.98
N TRP A 71 -14.20 15.32 -5.13
CA TRP A 71 -14.43 13.97 -4.65
C TRP A 71 -15.87 13.53 -4.87
N TYR A 72 -16.04 12.36 -5.51
CA TYR A 72 -17.33 11.79 -5.91
C TYR A 72 -17.49 10.38 -5.33
N PRO A 73 -17.81 10.27 -4.03
CA PRO A 73 -17.95 8.97 -3.37
C PRO A 73 -19.19 8.23 -3.85
N GLN A 74 -19.04 6.93 -4.11
CA GLN A 74 -20.14 6.01 -4.37
C GLN A 74 -20.26 5.02 -3.20
N SER A 75 -21.47 4.51 -2.96
CA SER A 75 -21.68 3.50 -1.93
C SER A 75 -21.12 2.15 -2.35
N PHE A 76 -20.35 1.52 -1.47
CA PHE A 76 -19.84 0.17 -1.65
C PHE A 76 -20.87 -0.88 -1.24
N HIS A 77 -21.15 -1.87 -2.10
CA HIS A 77 -22.11 -2.95 -1.84
C HIS A 77 -21.38 -4.28 -1.56
N ARG A 78 -21.84 -5.00 -0.52
CA ARG A 78 -21.19 -6.25 -0.08
C ARG A 78 -21.96 -7.51 -0.50
N SER A 79 -23.28 -7.43 -0.50
CA SER A 79 -24.15 -8.60 -0.63
C SER A 79 -25.23 -8.41 -1.70
N PRO A 80 -25.54 -9.46 -2.49
CA PRO A 80 -24.80 -10.72 -2.63
C PRO A 80 -23.44 -10.50 -3.35
N PRO A 81 -22.34 -11.22 -2.99
CA PRO A 81 -20.99 -10.81 -3.36
C PRO A 81 -20.71 -10.61 -4.85
N LEU A 82 -21.20 -11.49 -5.73
CA LEU A 82 -20.95 -11.38 -7.17
C LEU A 82 -21.85 -10.32 -7.83
N LEU A 83 -23.13 -10.29 -7.44
CA LEU A 83 -24.09 -9.33 -7.98
C LEU A 83 -23.78 -7.91 -7.52
N ALA A 84 -23.42 -7.74 -6.24
CA ALA A 84 -23.01 -6.45 -5.72
C ALA A 84 -21.80 -5.89 -6.46
N LYS A 85 -20.78 -6.72 -6.76
CA LYS A 85 -19.60 -6.29 -7.54
C LYS A 85 -19.93 -5.95 -8.99
N ALA A 86 -20.84 -6.70 -9.61
CA ALA A 86 -21.30 -6.40 -10.98
C ALA A 86 -22.08 -5.08 -11.00
N TYR A 87 -22.91 -4.84 -9.99
CA TYR A 87 -23.66 -3.60 -9.83
C TYR A 87 -22.72 -2.41 -9.55
N ASP A 88 -21.76 -2.56 -8.65
CA ASP A 88 -20.77 -1.52 -8.38
C ASP A 88 -19.94 -1.19 -9.63
N ALA A 89 -19.53 -2.20 -10.40
CA ALA A 89 -18.81 -1.98 -11.65
C ALA A 89 -19.66 -1.22 -12.69
N TRP A 90 -20.95 -1.49 -12.74
CA TRP A 90 -21.89 -0.76 -13.58
C TRP A 90 -22.07 0.69 -13.09
N LEU A 91 -22.31 0.91 -11.79
CA LEU A 91 -22.38 2.24 -11.19
C LEU A 91 -21.10 3.04 -11.44
N PHE A 92 -19.96 2.41 -11.25
CA PHE A 92 -18.64 3.02 -11.47
C PHE A 92 -18.53 3.57 -12.90
N ARG A 93 -18.86 2.72 -13.87
CA ARG A 93 -18.85 3.10 -15.30
C ARG A 93 -19.81 4.24 -15.59
N GLN A 94 -21.05 4.19 -15.07
CA GLN A 94 -22.05 5.25 -15.32
C GLN A 94 -21.61 6.58 -14.68
N ALA A 95 -21.09 6.54 -13.45
CA ALA A 95 -20.58 7.75 -12.76
C ALA A 95 -19.38 8.33 -13.53
N ALA A 96 -18.42 7.50 -13.97
CA ALA A 96 -17.26 7.96 -14.73
C ALA A 96 -17.67 8.62 -16.07
N ILE A 97 -18.63 8.03 -16.81
CA ILE A 97 -19.16 8.62 -18.06
C ILE A 97 -19.85 9.97 -17.79
N ARG A 98 -20.68 10.04 -16.75
CA ARG A 98 -21.39 11.28 -16.36
C ARG A 98 -20.40 12.39 -16.03
N LEU A 99 -19.40 12.08 -15.17
CA LEU A 99 -18.37 13.02 -14.80
C LEU A 99 -17.56 13.51 -16.00
N HIS A 100 -17.19 12.60 -16.91
CA HIS A 100 -16.48 13.01 -18.13
C HIS A 100 -17.31 13.95 -18.99
N LYS A 101 -18.61 13.68 -19.19
CA LYS A 101 -19.51 14.57 -19.94
C LYS A 101 -19.64 15.96 -19.30
N GLN A 102 -19.65 16.02 -17.98
CA GLN A 102 -19.80 17.28 -17.24
C GLN A 102 -18.53 18.12 -17.17
N ARG A 103 -17.35 17.45 -17.06
CA ARG A 103 -16.10 18.09 -16.70
C ARG A 103 -15.02 18.05 -17.78
N GLY A 104 -15.07 17.09 -18.72
CA GLY A 104 -14.12 16.99 -19.82
C GLY A 104 -12.70 16.66 -19.36
N TYR A 105 -12.44 15.42 -18.91
CA TYR A 105 -11.10 15.00 -18.47
C TYR A 105 -10.16 14.77 -19.63
N ALA A 106 -8.90 15.16 -19.45
CA ALA A 106 -7.84 14.93 -20.43
C ALA A 106 -7.21 13.54 -20.29
N VAL A 107 -7.14 13.00 -19.07
CA VAL A 107 -6.58 11.69 -18.76
C VAL A 107 -7.36 10.99 -17.66
N TYR A 108 -7.42 9.66 -17.71
CA TYR A 108 -7.98 8.81 -16.64
C TYR A 108 -6.84 8.10 -15.93
N HIS A 109 -6.81 8.16 -14.61
CA HIS A 109 -5.88 7.37 -13.80
C HIS A 109 -6.67 6.31 -13.05
N ALA A 110 -6.40 5.06 -13.31
CA ALA A 110 -7.15 3.95 -12.74
C ALA A 110 -6.30 3.09 -11.81
N ARG A 111 -6.67 3.10 -10.53
CA ARG A 111 -6.02 2.29 -9.50
C ARG A 111 -6.66 0.90 -9.46
N SER A 112 -5.83 -0.11 -9.71
CA SER A 112 -6.19 -1.53 -9.72
C SER A 112 -7.17 -1.94 -10.84
N TYR A 113 -7.54 -3.20 -10.89
CA TYR A 113 -8.15 -3.85 -12.05
C TYR A 113 -9.59 -3.45 -12.34
N VAL A 114 -10.43 -3.26 -11.31
CA VAL A 114 -11.83 -2.87 -11.50
C VAL A 114 -11.90 -1.46 -12.09
N ALA A 115 -11.16 -0.53 -11.53
CA ALA A 115 -11.02 0.82 -12.05
C ALA A 115 -10.36 0.82 -13.44
N GLY A 116 -9.31 0.00 -13.64
CA GLY A 116 -8.64 -0.16 -14.92
C GLY A 116 -9.58 -0.61 -16.03
N TRP A 117 -10.48 -1.56 -15.74
CA TRP A 117 -11.47 -1.98 -16.73
C TRP A 117 -12.47 -0.87 -17.08
N VAL A 118 -12.88 -0.06 -16.10
CA VAL A 118 -13.74 1.10 -16.35
C VAL A 118 -13.01 2.17 -17.16
N ALA A 119 -11.76 2.49 -16.80
CA ALA A 119 -10.94 3.46 -17.53
C ALA A 119 -10.67 3.02 -18.97
N HIS A 120 -10.36 1.73 -19.21
CA HIS A 120 -10.22 1.17 -20.54
C HIS A 120 -11.49 1.40 -21.37
N GLN A 121 -12.68 1.04 -20.85
CA GLN A 121 -13.95 1.25 -21.55
C GLN A 121 -14.24 2.74 -21.82
N LEU A 122 -13.90 3.61 -20.88
CA LEU A 122 -14.08 5.03 -21.02
C LEU A 122 -13.14 5.61 -22.07
N SER A 123 -11.86 5.21 -22.06
CA SER A 123 -10.86 5.56 -23.06
C SER A 123 -11.28 5.16 -24.48
N GLN A 124 -11.78 3.94 -24.66
CA GLN A 124 -12.31 3.47 -25.96
C GLN A 124 -13.46 4.33 -26.47
N LYS A 125 -14.28 4.86 -25.55
CA LYS A 125 -15.45 5.68 -25.93
C LYS A 125 -15.10 7.15 -26.19
N THR A 126 -14.08 7.68 -25.53
CA THR A 126 -13.76 9.12 -25.54
C THR A 126 -12.50 9.47 -26.32
N GLY A 127 -11.67 8.47 -26.67
CA GLY A 127 -10.36 8.65 -27.25
C GLY A 127 -9.30 9.22 -26.31
N ARG A 128 -9.62 9.40 -25.00
CA ARG A 128 -8.68 9.97 -24.04
C ARG A 128 -7.70 8.92 -23.51
N PRO A 129 -6.43 9.28 -23.31
CA PRO A 129 -5.43 8.38 -22.74
C PRO A 129 -5.76 8.02 -21.28
N TRP A 130 -5.21 6.90 -20.83
CA TRP A 130 -5.40 6.45 -19.46
C TRP A 130 -4.15 5.78 -18.91
N ILE A 131 -4.00 5.88 -17.59
CA ILE A 131 -2.91 5.31 -16.79
C ILE A 131 -3.47 4.09 -16.06
N PHE A 132 -2.80 2.94 -16.20
CA PHE A 132 -3.09 1.74 -15.43
C PHE A 132 -2.15 1.64 -14.22
N ASP A 133 -2.59 2.12 -13.05
CA ASP A 133 -1.89 1.88 -11.79
C ASP A 133 -2.22 0.47 -11.30
N MET A 134 -1.43 -0.51 -11.71
CA MET A 134 -1.74 -1.94 -11.65
C MET A 134 -1.80 -2.49 -10.21
N ARG A 135 -0.97 -2.00 -9.31
CA ARG A 135 -0.88 -2.33 -7.86
C ARG A 135 -0.58 -3.79 -7.51
N GLY A 136 -0.41 -4.68 -8.48
CA GLY A 136 -0.11 -6.08 -8.27
C GLY A 136 -0.78 -6.99 -9.29
N PHE A 137 -0.50 -8.28 -9.23
CA PHE A 137 -1.11 -9.33 -10.06
C PHE A 137 -2.43 -9.80 -9.43
N TRP A 138 -3.46 -8.96 -9.49
CA TRP A 138 -4.71 -9.13 -8.75
C TRP A 138 -5.47 -10.44 -9.05
N ALA A 139 -5.50 -10.90 -10.30
CA ALA A 139 -6.14 -12.17 -10.65
C ALA A 139 -5.38 -13.37 -10.08
N ASP A 140 -4.04 -13.29 -10.11
CA ASP A 140 -3.16 -14.31 -9.55
C ASP A 140 -3.25 -14.33 -8.01
N GLU A 141 -3.30 -13.16 -7.36
CA GLU A 141 -3.55 -13.04 -5.93
C GLU A 141 -4.82 -13.81 -5.50
N ARG A 142 -5.91 -13.65 -6.25
CA ARG A 142 -7.17 -14.33 -5.93
C ARG A 142 -7.11 -15.84 -6.12
N ARG A 143 -6.30 -16.30 -7.07
CA ARG A 143 -6.04 -17.70 -7.29
C ARG A 143 -5.19 -18.29 -6.17
N TYR A 144 -4.03 -17.67 -5.86
CA TYR A 144 -3.08 -18.20 -4.87
C TYR A 144 -3.64 -18.20 -3.45
N HIS A 145 -4.49 -17.24 -3.12
CA HIS A 145 -5.07 -17.13 -1.76
C HIS A 145 -6.47 -17.73 -1.64
N GLY A 146 -6.82 -18.69 -2.51
CA GLY A 146 -8.02 -19.50 -2.41
C GLY A 146 -9.35 -18.77 -2.61
N ARG A 147 -9.32 -17.48 -3.00
CA ARG A 147 -10.56 -16.74 -3.28
C ARG A 147 -11.21 -17.15 -4.59
N TRP A 148 -10.42 -17.70 -5.51
CA TRP A 148 -10.85 -18.28 -6.78
C TRP A 148 -10.26 -19.68 -6.92
N PRO A 149 -10.84 -20.70 -6.25
CA PRO A 149 -10.39 -22.09 -6.32
C PRO A 149 -10.51 -22.60 -7.75
N GLN A 150 -9.44 -23.18 -8.29
CA GLN A 150 -9.33 -23.53 -9.71
C GLN A 150 -9.98 -24.88 -10.06
N ASP A 151 -10.38 -25.65 -9.09
CA ASP A 151 -11.24 -26.83 -9.22
C ASP A 151 -12.68 -26.47 -9.56
N HIS A 152 -13.15 -25.27 -9.15
CA HIS A 152 -14.51 -24.80 -9.43
C HIS A 152 -14.60 -24.12 -10.83
N PRO A 153 -15.47 -24.58 -11.75
CA PRO A 153 -15.54 -24.08 -13.13
C PRO A 153 -15.76 -22.58 -13.27
N LEU A 154 -16.64 -22.00 -12.42
CA LEU A 154 -16.93 -20.56 -12.41
C LEU A 154 -15.70 -19.72 -12.10
N TYR A 155 -14.92 -20.09 -11.07
CA TYR A 155 -13.75 -19.33 -10.67
C TYR A 155 -12.61 -19.50 -11.67
N ARG A 156 -12.47 -20.67 -12.31
CA ARG A 156 -11.55 -20.89 -13.43
C ARG A 156 -11.90 -20.00 -14.63
N TRP A 157 -13.19 -19.88 -14.96
CA TRP A 157 -13.65 -18.97 -15.99
C TRP A 157 -13.39 -17.50 -15.63
N LEU A 158 -13.70 -17.08 -14.39
CA LEU A 158 -13.42 -15.72 -13.89
C LEU A 158 -11.93 -15.38 -13.96
N TYR A 159 -11.06 -16.30 -13.56
CA TYR A 159 -9.62 -16.12 -13.66
C TYR A 159 -9.18 -15.89 -15.12
N ARG A 160 -9.61 -16.76 -16.05
CA ARG A 160 -9.28 -16.60 -17.47
C ARG A 160 -9.81 -15.30 -18.04
N LEU A 161 -11.04 -14.91 -17.69
CA LEU A 161 -11.63 -13.64 -18.11
C LEU A 161 -10.79 -12.44 -17.63
N TRP A 162 -10.38 -12.43 -16.37
CA TRP A 162 -9.58 -11.32 -15.82
C TRP A 162 -8.15 -11.32 -16.34
N LYS A 163 -7.54 -12.46 -16.61
CA LYS A 163 -6.23 -12.51 -17.30
C LYS A 163 -6.33 -12.00 -18.75
N LYS A 164 -7.42 -12.26 -19.46
CA LYS A 164 -7.67 -11.67 -20.78
C LYS A 164 -7.84 -10.15 -20.68
N ARG A 165 -8.62 -9.66 -19.70
CA ARG A 165 -8.78 -8.22 -19.45
C ARG A 165 -7.46 -7.55 -19.05
N GLU A 166 -6.66 -8.19 -18.21
CA GLU A 166 -5.33 -7.72 -17.81
C GLU A 166 -4.45 -7.47 -19.04
N ARG A 167 -4.33 -8.45 -19.93
CA ARG A 167 -3.57 -8.29 -21.17
C ARG A 167 -4.07 -7.12 -22.01
N LEU A 168 -5.40 -7.02 -22.18
CA LEU A 168 -6.01 -5.93 -22.93
C LEU A 168 -5.70 -4.55 -22.29
N MET A 169 -5.83 -4.44 -20.97
CA MET A 169 -5.51 -3.22 -20.22
C MET A 169 -4.04 -2.84 -20.36
N LEU A 170 -3.13 -3.79 -20.24
CA LEU A 170 -1.69 -3.56 -20.39
C LEU A 170 -1.33 -3.05 -21.80
N HIS A 171 -1.95 -3.58 -22.84
CA HIS A 171 -1.68 -3.14 -24.22
C HIS A 171 -2.31 -1.77 -24.54
N THR A 172 -3.48 -1.45 -23.97
CA THR A 172 -4.26 -0.25 -24.34
C THR A 172 -4.00 0.95 -23.42
N ALA A 173 -3.45 0.74 -22.22
CA ALA A 173 -3.03 1.85 -21.37
C ALA A 173 -1.93 2.66 -22.07
N ALA A 174 -1.99 3.99 -21.94
CA ALA A 174 -0.92 4.88 -22.38
C ALA A 174 0.32 4.72 -21.48
N GLU A 175 0.09 4.62 -20.17
CA GLU A 175 1.11 4.42 -19.14
C GLU A 175 0.67 3.32 -18.17
N ILE A 176 1.64 2.58 -17.64
CA ILE A 176 1.43 1.52 -16.66
C ILE A 176 2.32 1.82 -15.45
N VAL A 177 1.69 1.87 -14.27
CA VAL A 177 2.42 1.98 -13.00
C VAL A 177 2.46 0.61 -12.33
N VAL A 178 3.66 0.17 -11.96
CA VAL A 178 3.90 -1.01 -11.13
C VAL A 178 4.67 -0.63 -9.88
N LEU A 179 4.67 -1.48 -8.85
CA LEU A 179 5.26 -1.15 -7.55
C LEU A 179 6.72 -1.61 -7.39
N THR A 180 7.19 -2.51 -8.26
CA THR A 180 8.49 -3.16 -8.14
C THR A 180 9.18 -3.29 -9.50
N GLU A 181 10.51 -3.25 -9.51
CA GLU A 181 11.29 -3.59 -10.69
C GLU A 181 11.05 -5.06 -11.09
N ALA A 182 10.89 -5.95 -10.11
CA ALA A 182 10.57 -7.34 -10.37
C ALA A 182 9.24 -7.52 -11.14
N ALA A 183 8.22 -6.72 -10.85
CA ALA A 183 6.97 -6.71 -11.63
C ALA A 183 7.18 -6.16 -13.03
N LYS A 184 8.00 -5.12 -13.20
CA LYS A 184 8.36 -4.58 -14.51
C LYS A 184 9.02 -5.65 -15.37
N GLU A 185 9.98 -6.42 -14.84
CA GLU A 185 10.62 -7.53 -15.58
C GLU A 185 9.59 -8.57 -16.06
N VAL A 186 8.60 -8.89 -15.22
CA VAL A 186 7.49 -9.77 -15.63
C VAL A 186 6.71 -9.17 -16.80
N LEU A 187 6.36 -7.88 -16.76
CA LEU A 187 5.64 -7.23 -17.84
C LEU A 187 6.46 -7.14 -19.14
N LEU A 188 7.77 -6.92 -19.03
CA LEU A 188 8.69 -6.96 -20.17
C LEU A 188 8.70 -8.34 -20.80
N SER A 189 8.73 -9.42 -20.00
CA SER A 189 8.65 -10.80 -20.51
C SER A 189 7.32 -11.10 -21.20
N TRP A 190 6.25 -10.35 -20.89
CA TRP A 190 4.94 -10.44 -21.56
C TRP A 190 4.86 -9.56 -22.83
N GLY A 191 5.97 -8.92 -23.24
CA GLY A 191 6.04 -8.08 -24.44
C GLY A 191 5.50 -6.67 -24.27
N ILE A 192 5.34 -6.18 -23.04
CA ILE A 192 4.94 -4.79 -22.81
C ILE A 192 6.15 -3.88 -23.00
N PRO A 193 6.05 -2.81 -23.81
CA PRO A 193 7.15 -1.91 -24.08
C PRO A 193 7.66 -1.19 -22.83
N PRO A 194 8.99 -1.13 -22.58
CA PRO A 194 9.58 -0.58 -21.37
C PRO A 194 9.22 0.90 -21.12
N GLN A 195 9.05 1.68 -22.20
CA GLN A 195 8.70 3.09 -22.13
C GLN A 195 7.29 3.36 -21.58
N LYS A 196 6.42 2.36 -21.60
CA LYS A 196 5.08 2.42 -20.99
C LYS A 196 5.06 2.11 -19.50
N ILE A 197 6.15 1.57 -18.94
CA ILE A 197 6.16 1.04 -17.58
C ILE A 197 6.95 1.98 -16.68
N THR A 198 6.28 2.56 -15.69
CA THR A 198 6.90 3.36 -14.64
C THR A 198 6.81 2.61 -13.31
N VAL A 199 7.93 2.43 -12.63
CA VAL A 199 7.97 1.81 -11.30
C VAL A 199 7.80 2.89 -10.25
N ILE A 200 6.73 2.82 -9.45
CA ILE A 200 6.45 3.73 -8.33
C ILE A 200 6.18 2.87 -7.10
N PRO A 201 7.17 2.66 -6.22
CA PRO A 201 7.00 1.81 -5.03
C PRO A 201 6.02 2.41 -4.04
N CYS A 202 5.56 1.59 -3.11
CA CYS A 202 4.89 2.11 -1.92
C CYS A 202 5.91 2.81 -1.04
N VAL A 203 5.66 4.07 -0.76
CA VAL A 203 6.49 4.96 0.07
C VAL A 203 5.71 5.40 1.31
N ALA A 204 6.39 5.99 2.27
CA ALA A 204 5.77 6.55 3.47
C ALA A 204 6.00 8.07 3.56
N ASP A 205 5.06 8.74 4.22
CA ASP A 205 5.24 10.13 4.64
C ASP A 205 6.11 10.14 5.90
N TYR A 206 7.39 10.42 5.72
CA TYR A 206 8.38 10.40 6.80
C TYR A 206 8.13 11.48 7.85
N GLU A 207 7.59 12.62 7.47
CA GLU A 207 7.20 13.67 8.43
C GLU A 207 6.06 13.20 9.34
N PHE A 208 5.11 12.44 8.80
CA PHE A 208 4.00 11.87 9.57
C PHE A 208 4.48 10.87 10.64
N PHE A 209 5.55 10.11 10.36
CA PHE A 209 6.10 9.13 11.29
C PHE A 209 7.19 9.70 12.20
N HIS A 210 7.67 10.92 11.92
CA HIS A 210 8.68 11.57 12.73
C HIS A 210 8.11 12.00 14.08
N LEU A 211 8.81 11.68 15.16
CA LEU A 211 8.59 12.19 16.49
C LEU A 211 9.90 12.77 17.00
N GLU A 212 9.86 13.98 17.53
CA GLU A 212 10.99 14.59 18.21
C GLU A 212 11.54 13.68 19.33
N PRO A 213 12.85 13.60 19.56
CA PRO A 213 13.45 12.62 20.48
C PRO A 213 12.80 12.59 21.88
N ALA A 214 12.51 13.73 22.45
CA ALA A 214 11.85 13.83 23.77
C ALA A 214 10.41 13.29 23.73
N GLN A 215 9.65 13.67 22.70
CA GLN A 215 8.28 13.19 22.47
C GLN A 215 8.27 11.68 22.21
N ARG A 216 9.22 11.18 21.39
CA ARG A 216 9.38 9.75 21.12
C ARG A 216 9.60 8.97 22.40
N GLN A 217 10.50 9.41 23.28
CA GLN A 217 10.80 8.75 24.54
C GLN A 217 9.59 8.74 25.47
N GLN A 218 8.90 9.87 25.62
CA GLN A 218 7.69 9.98 26.44
C GLN A 218 6.58 9.07 25.93
N THR A 219 6.34 9.08 24.61
CA THR A 219 5.32 8.26 23.94
C THR A 219 5.65 6.77 24.10
N ARG A 220 6.93 6.39 23.90
CA ARG A 220 7.41 5.00 24.12
C ARG A 220 7.11 4.52 25.53
N GLN A 221 7.43 5.31 26.54
CA GLN A 221 7.15 4.96 27.96
C GLN A 221 5.64 4.83 28.21
N SER A 222 4.85 5.75 27.69
CA SER A 222 3.39 5.75 27.84
C SER A 222 2.74 4.50 27.23
N ILE A 223 3.07 4.18 25.98
CA ILE A 223 2.52 3.00 25.28
C ILE A 223 2.95 1.70 25.96
N ARG A 224 4.24 1.59 26.33
CA ARG A 224 4.74 0.39 27.03
C ARG A 224 4.05 0.21 28.39
N LYS A 225 3.84 1.28 29.15
CA LYS A 225 3.11 1.25 30.42
C LYS A 225 1.66 0.79 30.22
N THR A 226 0.96 1.35 29.24
CA THR A 226 -0.44 0.99 28.93
C THR A 226 -0.56 -0.48 28.53
N LEU A 227 0.41 -1.02 27.81
CA LEU A 227 0.43 -2.41 27.35
C LEU A 227 1.08 -3.37 28.35
N HIS A 228 1.52 -2.89 29.51
CA HIS A 228 2.26 -3.69 30.52
C HIS A 228 3.50 -4.39 29.92
N ILE A 229 4.28 -3.64 29.12
CA ILE A 229 5.55 -4.09 28.53
C ILE A 229 6.70 -3.48 29.34
N PRO A 230 7.63 -4.28 29.87
CA PRO A 230 8.79 -3.79 30.63
C PRO A 230 9.64 -2.82 29.79
N ALA A 231 10.25 -1.83 30.46
CA ALA A 231 11.06 -0.83 29.77
C ALA A 231 12.32 -1.43 29.11
N ASP A 232 12.88 -2.48 29.71
CA ASP A 232 14.10 -3.19 29.27
C ASP A 232 13.81 -4.36 28.28
N ALA A 233 12.52 -4.64 27.99
CA ALA A 233 12.16 -5.68 27.03
C ALA A 233 12.42 -5.26 25.60
N THR A 234 12.91 -6.17 24.75
CA THR A 234 12.92 -6.01 23.29
C THR A 234 11.50 -6.20 22.74
N LEU A 235 10.94 -5.21 22.05
CA LEU A 235 9.58 -5.27 21.51
C LEU A 235 9.57 -5.48 20.00
N LEU A 236 9.12 -6.67 19.57
CA LEU A 236 8.80 -6.96 18.17
C LEU A 236 7.39 -6.47 17.86
N LEU A 237 7.22 -5.78 16.73
CA LEU A 237 5.93 -5.24 16.32
C LEU A 237 5.55 -5.71 14.92
N TYR A 238 4.34 -6.23 14.80
CA TYR A 238 3.66 -6.45 13.53
C TYR A 238 2.43 -5.55 13.44
N SER A 239 2.24 -4.86 12.32
CA SER A 239 1.01 -4.09 12.08
C SER A 239 0.33 -4.54 10.78
N GLY A 240 -0.98 -4.75 10.82
CA GLY A 240 -1.79 -5.03 9.64
C GLY A 240 -2.69 -6.25 9.74
N SER A 241 -3.17 -6.70 8.58
CA SER A 241 -4.06 -7.86 8.49
C SER A 241 -3.32 -9.17 8.78
N LEU A 242 -4.01 -10.11 9.41
CA LEU A 242 -3.55 -11.48 9.67
C LEU A 242 -4.10 -12.49 8.64
N ALA A 243 -4.56 -12.04 7.48
CA ALA A 243 -4.95 -12.95 6.42
C ALA A 243 -3.80 -13.87 6.00
N SER A 244 -4.11 -15.10 5.58
CA SER A 244 -3.13 -16.15 5.31
C SER A 244 -1.96 -15.74 4.39
N HIS A 245 -2.24 -14.86 3.44
CA HIS A 245 -1.21 -14.36 2.50
C HIS A 245 -0.16 -13.41 3.12
N TYR A 246 -0.33 -13.02 4.37
CA TYR A 246 0.68 -12.28 5.15
C TYR A 246 1.55 -13.18 6.02
N ALA A 247 1.48 -14.51 5.81
CA ALA A 247 2.27 -15.51 6.54
C ALA A 247 2.28 -15.27 8.07
N PRO A 248 1.11 -15.28 8.71
CA PRO A 248 1.05 -14.97 10.15
C PRO A 248 1.79 -16.00 11.03
N GLY A 249 2.07 -17.21 10.52
CA GLY A 249 2.93 -18.19 11.19
C GLY A 249 4.36 -17.69 11.37
N ASP A 250 4.90 -16.99 10.36
CA ASP A 250 6.27 -16.45 10.41
C ASP A 250 6.43 -15.40 11.52
N ILE A 251 5.33 -14.71 11.92
CA ILE A 251 5.35 -13.78 13.06
C ILE A 251 5.73 -14.54 14.35
N VAL A 252 5.16 -15.73 14.54
CA VAL A 252 5.43 -16.56 15.71
C VAL A 252 6.79 -17.22 15.59
N ASP A 253 7.23 -17.64 14.41
CA ASP A 253 8.57 -18.19 14.17
C ASP A 253 9.68 -17.15 14.47
N ILE A 254 9.46 -15.87 14.10
CA ILE A 254 10.36 -14.75 14.45
C ILE A 254 10.34 -14.51 15.96
N PHE A 255 9.17 -14.54 16.59
CA PHE A 255 9.07 -14.38 18.06
C PHE A 255 9.78 -15.53 18.80
N GLU A 256 9.61 -16.78 18.36
CA GLU A 256 10.30 -17.94 18.92
C GLU A 256 11.81 -17.82 18.80
N ALA A 257 12.32 -17.44 17.62
CA ALA A 257 13.75 -17.24 17.40
C ALA A 257 14.31 -16.14 18.30
N ALA A 258 13.58 -15.03 18.44
CA ALA A 258 13.96 -13.92 19.31
C ALA A 258 13.93 -14.32 20.80
N TYR A 259 12.94 -15.08 21.24
CA TYR A 259 12.80 -15.56 22.62
C TYR A 259 13.97 -16.47 23.03
N LYS A 260 14.51 -17.26 22.09
CA LYS A 260 15.71 -18.09 22.32
C LYS A 260 16.98 -17.26 22.56
N ILE A 261 17.05 -16.04 22.00
CA ILE A 261 18.19 -15.12 22.15
C ILE A 261 18.03 -14.23 23.38
N ASP A 262 16.82 -13.76 23.64
CA ASP A 262 16.47 -12.88 24.75
C ASP A 262 15.11 -13.27 25.33
N PRO A 263 15.05 -13.97 26.48
CA PRO A 263 13.80 -14.35 27.13
C PRO A 263 12.93 -13.17 27.59
N LYS A 264 13.41 -11.92 27.51
CA LYS A 264 12.64 -10.72 27.82
C LYS A 264 11.92 -10.12 26.59
N VAL A 265 12.00 -10.76 25.42
CA VAL A 265 11.34 -10.25 24.21
C VAL A 265 9.82 -10.27 24.33
N PHE A 266 9.18 -9.25 23.84
CA PHE A 266 7.71 -9.13 23.73
C PHE A 266 7.29 -9.08 22.26
N LEU A 267 6.10 -9.61 21.97
CA LEU A 267 5.42 -9.50 20.67
C LEU A 267 4.19 -8.62 20.80
N LEU A 268 4.12 -7.55 20.01
CA LEU A 268 2.94 -6.71 19.84
C LEU A 268 2.39 -6.87 18.41
N VAL A 269 1.10 -7.24 18.32
CA VAL A 269 0.39 -7.35 17.04
C VAL A 269 -0.71 -6.31 16.99
N LEU A 270 -0.54 -5.33 16.09
CA LEU A 270 -1.53 -4.29 15.82
C LEU A 270 -2.41 -4.73 14.65
N THR A 271 -3.64 -5.15 14.92
CA THR A 271 -4.53 -5.71 13.90
C THR A 271 -6.00 -5.46 14.20
N PRO A 272 -6.85 -5.28 13.16
CA PRO A 272 -8.30 -5.31 13.31
C PRO A 272 -8.88 -6.75 13.30
N ASN A 273 -8.04 -7.77 13.07
CA ASN A 273 -8.47 -9.15 12.96
C ASN A 273 -8.48 -9.85 14.33
N GLU A 274 -9.25 -10.95 14.39
CA GLU A 274 -9.18 -11.87 15.51
C GLU A 274 -7.80 -12.54 15.59
N THR A 275 -7.29 -12.77 16.81
CA THR A 275 -5.92 -13.21 17.07
C THR A 275 -5.82 -14.58 17.75
N SER A 276 -6.96 -15.22 18.07
CA SER A 276 -7.01 -16.50 18.78
C SER A 276 -6.17 -17.62 18.14
N PHE A 277 -5.99 -17.60 16.83
CA PHE A 277 -5.14 -18.57 16.16
C PHE A 277 -3.64 -18.31 16.44
N LEU A 278 -3.19 -17.05 16.56
CA LEU A 278 -1.81 -16.74 16.96
C LEU A 278 -1.56 -17.16 18.40
N GLU A 279 -2.51 -16.94 19.29
CA GLU A 279 -2.42 -17.38 20.69
C GLU A 279 -2.25 -18.89 20.79
N ARG A 280 -3.05 -19.65 20.03
CA ARG A 280 -2.89 -21.12 19.96
C ARG A 280 -1.52 -21.51 19.41
N LEU A 281 -1.02 -20.84 18.39
CA LEU A 281 0.29 -21.14 17.81
C LEU A 281 1.43 -20.81 18.78
N ILE A 282 1.36 -19.68 19.49
CA ILE A 282 2.30 -19.29 20.55
C ILE A 282 2.34 -20.37 21.66
N GLN A 283 1.16 -20.83 22.11
CA GLN A 283 1.09 -21.90 23.11
C GLN A 283 1.65 -23.22 22.60
N GLN A 284 1.35 -23.61 21.36
CA GLN A 284 1.88 -24.84 20.75
C GLN A 284 3.42 -24.85 20.65
N ARG A 285 4.03 -23.65 20.50
CA ARG A 285 5.49 -23.46 20.49
C ARG A 285 6.09 -23.34 21.91
N GLY A 286 5.28 -23.47 22.97
CA GLY A 286 5.74 -23.33 24.35
C GLY A 286 6.17 -21.91 24.73
N LEU A 287 5.73 -20.91 23.99
CA LEU A 287 6.07 -19.51 24.26
C LEU A 287 5.10 -18.88 25.26
N PRO A 288 5.56 -17.95 26.13
CA PRO A 288 4.73 -17.35 27.16
C PRO A 288 3.72 -16.33 26.58
N LEU A 289 2.43 -16.60 26.75
CA LEU A 289 1.38 -15.65 26.39
C LEU A 289 1.46 -14.34 27.19
N SER A 290 2.11 -14.35 28.35
CA SER A 290 2.37 -13.14 29.14
C SER A 290 3.24 -12.10 28.42
N GLN A 291 3.99 -12.51 27.40
CA GLN A 291 4.82 -11.63 26.55
C GLN A 291 4.19 -11.32 25.18
N TYR A 292 2.94 -11.66 24.98
CA TYR A 292 2.17 -11.33 23.80
C TYR A 292 1.12 -10.27 24.09
N ARG A 293 1.00 -9.29 23.20
CA ARG A 293 0.00 -8.22 23.27
C ARG A 293 -0.65 -8.01 21.93
N THR A 294 -1.92 -7.66 21.96
CA THR A 294 -2.65 -7.21 20.77
C THR A 294 -3.28 -5.87 21.03
N ALA A 295 -3.36 -5.06 20.01
CA ALA A 295 -4.07 -3.79 20.04
C ALA A 295 -4.60 -3.43 18.63
N PHE A 296 -5.50 -2.48 18.58
CA PHE A 296 -5.86 -1.78 17.36
C PHE A 296 -5.26 -0.38 17.41
N ALA A 297 -4.63 0.03 16.32
CA ALA A 297 -4.15 1.40 16.15
C ALA A 297 -4.79 2.01 14.90
N SER A 298 -5.39 3.18 15.05
CA SER A 298 -5.76 4.01 13.90
C SER A 298 -4.51 4.55 13.21
N ARG A 299 -4.64 5.08 11.97
CA ARG A 299 -3.49 5.67 11.29
C ARG A 299 -2.81 6.77 12.13
N MET A 300 -3.59 7.62 12.79
CA MET A 300 -3.06 8.73 13.60
C MET A 300 -2.27 8.27 14.83
N GLU A 301 -2.57 7.09 15.34
CA GLU A 301 -1.90 6.49 16.49
C GLU A 301 -0.65 5.68 16.11
N MET A 302 -0.52 5.31 14.83
CA MET A 302 0.60 4.48 14.37
C MET A 302 1.98 5.00 14.77
N PRO A 303 2.34 6.31 14.60
CA PRO A 303 3.64 6.80 15.04
C PRO A 303 3.92 6.53 16.52
N SER A 304 2.90 6.65 17.37
CA SER A 304 3.01 6.37 18.81
C SER A 304 3.31 4.91 19.10
N TYR A 305 2.60 3.98 18.47
CA TYR A 305 2.86 2.55 18.64
C TYR A 305 4.21 2.13 18.07
N LEU A 306 4.61 2.68 16.92
CA LEU A 306 5.93 2.41 16.33
C LEU A 306 7.05 2.91 17.23
N SER A 307 6.88 4.07 17.89
CA SER A 307 7.87 4.59 18.85
C SER A 307 8.14 3.64 20.03
N ALA A 308 7.16 2.82 20.40
CA ALA A 308 7.28 1.86 21.49
C ALA A 308 8.09 0.60 21.12
N ALA A 309 8.20 0.28 19.84
CA ALA A 309 8.86 -0.93 19.34
C ALA A 309 10.37 -0.79 19.17
N ASP A 310 11.04 -1.93 18.98
CA ASP A 310 12.46 -2.03 18.67
C ASP A 310 12.71 -2.65 17.30
N VAL A 311 11.80 -3.54 16.82
CA VAL A 311 11.86 -4.19 15.52
C VAL A 311 10.49 -4.27 14.90
N GLY A 312 10.38 -3.92 13.62
CA GLY A 312 9.18 -4.13 12.81
C GLY A 312 9.21 -5.44 12.04
N MET A 313 8.04 -6.02 11.78
CA MET A 313 7.91 -7.25 10.99
C MET A 313 7.00 -7.06 9.78
N ALA A 314 7.48 -7.46 8.60
CA ALA A 314 6.75 -7.38 7.33
C ALA A 314 6.71 -8.75 6.63
N THR A 315 5.89 -9.66 7.16
CA THR A 315 5.78 -11.04 6.67
C THR A 315 4.79 -11.17 5.52
N ALA A 316 5.05 -12.08 4.58
CA ALA A 316 4.15 -12.45 3.48
C ALA A 316 4.52 -13.82 2.91
N LEU A 317 3.56 -14.52 2.30
CA LEU A 317 3.86 -15.74 1.55
C LEU A 317 4.62 -15.40 0.25
N PRO A 318 5.73 -16.09 -0.08
CA PRO A 318 6.51 -15.80 -1.29
C PRO A 318 5.84 -16.44 -2.54
N THR A 319 4.66 -15.93 -2.90
CA THR A 319 3.90 -16.38 -4.08
C THR A 319 4.12 -15.44 -5.26
N PHE A 320 3.80 -15.90 -6.48
CA PHE A 320 4.00 -15.12 -7.71
C PHE A 320 3.36 -13.72 -7.66
N ASP A 321 2.15 -13.61 -7.12
CA ASP A 321 1.48 -12.31 -7.00
C ASP A 321 2.25 -11.32 -6.14
N LYS A 322 3.06 -11.81 -5.19
CA LYS A 322 3.88 -10.98 -4.29
C LYS A 322 5.13 -10.39 -4.95
N ILE A 323 5.50 -10.85 -6.12
CA ILE A 323 6.56 -10.21 -6.93
C ILE A 323 6.23 -8.73 -7.19
N ALA A 324 4.96 -8.41 -7.37
CA ALA A 324 4.50 -7.04 -7.61
C ALA A 324 4.14 -6.27 -6.33
N ASN A 325 4.43 -6.81 -5.15
CA ASN A 325 4.11 -6.12 -3.90
C ASN A 325 5.30 -5.30 -3.39
N SER A 326 5.01 -4.06 -3.01
CA SER A 326 5.90 -3.19 -2.25
C SER A 326 5.25 -2.93 -0.89
N PRO A 327 5.66 -3.62 0.19
CA PRO A 327 4.98 -3.52 1.48
C PRO A 327 5.19 -2.14 2.11
N THR A 328 4.15 -1.32 2.18
CA THR A 328 4.18 0.04 2.76
C THR A 328 4.74 0.05 4.18
N LYS A 329 4.46 -0.99 4.97
CA LYS A 329 4.92 -1.09 6.35
C LYS A 329 6.46 -1.09 6.50
N ILE A 330 7.21 -1.53 5.48
CA ILE A 330 8.68 -1.42 5.49
C ILE A 330 9.09 0.04 5.51
N ALA A 331 8.51 0.87 4.64
CA ALA A 331 8.78 2.30 4.61
C ALA A 331 8.32 3.01 5.90
N GLU A 332 7.16 2.64 6.44
CA GLU A 332 6.61 3.19 7.68
C GLU A 332 7.48 2.86 8.91
N TYR A 333 7.98 1.62 9.00
CA TYR A 333 8.87 1.20 10.10
C TYR A 333 10.21 1.91 10.04
N LEU A 334 10.84 1.94 8.86
CA LEU A 334 12.12 2.63 8.67
C LEU A 334 11.98 4.15 8.90
N ALA A 335 10.84 4.76 8.52
CA ALA A 335 10.53 6.15 8.82
C ALA A 335 10.41 6.42 10.33
N ALA A 336 10.02 5.41 11.12
CA ALA A 336 9.98 5.46 12.58
C ALA A 336 11.28 4.97 13.25
N ASP A 337 12.40 4.88 12.51
CA ASP A 337 13.69 4.35 12.97
C ASP A 337 13.67 2.91 13.49
N LEU A 338 12.76 2.08 13.00
CA LEU A 338 12.72 0.67 13.34
C LEU A 338 13.43 -0.17 12.28
N PRO A 339 14.40 -1.02 12.65
CA PRO A 339 14.87 -2.07 11.77
C PRO A 339 13.73 -3.06 11.48
N VAL A 340 13.76 -3.67 10.28
CA VAL A 340 12.64 -4.48 9.78
C VAL A 340 13.10 -5.86 9.38
N ILE A 341 12.45 -6.89 9.92
CA ILE A 341 12.51 -8.25 9.41
C ILE A 341 11.41 -8.39 8.34
N ALA A 342 11.78 -8.77 7.13
CA ALA A 342 10.83 -8.83 6.03
C ALA A 342 10.99 -10.08 5.17
N THR A 343 9.89 -10.65 4.67
CA THR A 343 9.96 -11.65 3.62
C THR A 343 10.55 -11.05 2.34
N ALA A 344 11.47 -11.74 1.70
CA ALA A 344 12.17 -11.31 0.48
C ALA A 344 11.25 -11.41 -0.75
N ILE A 345 10.17 -10.60 -0.79
CA ILE A 345 9.23 -10.50 -1.92
C ILE A 345 9.52 -9.24 -2.75
N GLY A 346 9.14 -9.26 -4.03
CA GLY A 346 9.34 -8.12 -4.93
C GLY A 346 10.80 -7.64 -4.91
N ASP A 347 11.00 -6.36 -4.60
CA ASP A 347 12.33 -5.74 -4.56
C ASP A 347 12.99 -5.75 -3.17
N VAL A 348 12.39 -6.39 -2.15
CA VAL A 348 12.86 -6.32 -0.75
C VAL A 348 14.31 -6.73 -0.60
N LYS A 349 14.75 -7.80 -1.30
CA LYS A 349 16.14 -8.25 -1.24
C LYS A 349 17.11 -7.19 -1.80
N LYS A 350 16.79 -6.62 -2.95
CA LYS A 350 17.59 -5.56 -3.58
C LYS A 350 17.61 -4.27 -2.74
N LEU A 351 16.47 -3.93 -2.13
CA LEU A 351 16.41 -2.79 -1.22
C LEU A 351 17.29 -3.00 0.03
N ALA A 352 17.36 -4.22 0.56
CA ALA A 352 18.19 -4.51 1.73
C ALA A 352 19.69 -4.39 1.46
N GLU A 353 20.15 -4.51 0.21
CA GLU A 353 21.54 -4.25 -0.18
C GLU A 353 21.90 -2.74 -0.10
N GLN A 354 20.88 -1.87 -0.15
CA GLN A 354 21.04 -0.41 -0.20
C GLN A 354 20.63 0.28 1.11
N LEU A 355 19.72 -0.35 1.87
CA LEU A 355 19.08 0.28 3.02
C LEU A 355 19.54 -0.42 4.32
N PRO A 356 20.21 0.30 5.22
CA PRO A 356 20.51 -0.23 6.54
C PRO A 356 19.20 -0.50 7.30
N GLY A 357 19.22 -1.49 8.19
CA GLY A 357 18.09 -1.85 9.03
C GLY A 357 16.99 -2.65 8.34
N LEU A 358 17.15 -3.07 7.09
CA LEU A 358 16.24 -4.00 6.41
C LEU A 358 16.86 -5.39 6.32
N PHE A 359 16.21 -6.39 6.94
CA PHE A 359 16.71 -7.76 7.10
C PHE A 359 15.77 -8.74 6.40
N PRO A 360 16.05 -9.13 5.14
CA PRO A 360 15.22 -10.07 4.40
C PRO A 360 15.48 -11.52 4.76
N TYR A 361 14.42 -12.34 4.69
CA TYR A 361 14.49 -13.81 4.67
C TYR A 361 13.68 -14.36 3.50
N GLN A 362 14.10 -15.47 2.89
CA GLN A 362 13.40 -16.15 1.80
C GLN A 362 12.61 -17.36 2.29
N THR A 363 13.16 -18.07 3.23
CA THR A 363 12.58 -19.30 3.79
C THR A 363 12.50 -19.23 5.30
N GLN A 364 11.59 -20.00 5.89
CA GLN A 364 11.44 -20.04 7.35
C GLN A 364 12.72 -20.54 8.06
N GLN A 365 13.53 -21.37 7.40
CA GLN A 365 14.81 -21.84 7.92
C GLN A 365 15.82 -20.71 8.13
N GLU A 366 15.71 -19.62 7.39
CA GLU A 366 16.59 -18.44 7.54
C GLU A 366 16.19 -17.52 8.71
N ILE A 367 14.97 -17.66 9.24
CA ILE A 367 14.46 -16.77 10.29
C ILE A 367 15.39 -16.70 11.51
N PRO A 368 15.91 -17.81 12.08
CA PRO A 368 16.81 -17.74 13.24
C PRO A 368 18.05 -16.89 12.97
N SER A 369 18.75 -17.10 11.85
CA SER A 369 19.96 -16.36 11.50
C SER A 369 19.68 -14.88 11.21
N VAL A 370 18.52 -14.57 10.62
CA VAL A 370 18.09 -13.18 10.39
C VAL A 370 17.78 -12.48 11.69
N VAL A 371 17.12 -13.14 12.64
CA VAL A 371 16.83 -12.61 13.97
C VAL A 371 18.15 -12.35 14.74
N GLU A 372 19.12 -13.26 14.69
CA GLU A 372 20.46 -13.05 15.29
C GLU A 372 21.13 -11.79 14.75
N ARG A 373 21.11 -11.58 13.42
CA ARG A 373 21.65 -10.37 12.78
C ARG A 373 20.93 -9.11 13.24
N VAL A 374 19.60 -9.15 13.40
CA VAL A 374 18.84 -8.02 13.93
C VAL A 374 19.23 -7.70 15.37
N PHE A 375 19.39 -8.70 16.22
CA PHE A 375 19.83 -8.49 17.60
C PHE A 375 21.28 -7.96 17.67
N GLN A 376 22.16 -8.40 16.79
CA GLN A 376 23.50 -7.82 16.65
C GLN A 376 23.41 -6.34 16.23
N PHE A 377 22.57 -6.04 15.23
CA PHE A 377 22.33 -4.66 14.79
C PHE A 377 21.81 -3.77 15.93
N LEU A 378 20.86 -4.23 16.72
CA LEU A 378 20.32 -3.48 17.87
C LEU A 378 21.37 -3.20 18.95
N ARG A 379 22.31 -4.12 19.17
CA ARG A 379 23.31 -4.03 20.22
C ARG A 379 24.57 -3.24 19.83
N GLN A 380 24.94 -3.21 18.57
CA GLN A 380 26.21 -2.68 18.09
C GLN A 380 26.06 -1.75 16.88
N GLU A 381 25.58 -2.25 15.76
CA GLU A 381 25.65 -1.56 14.46
C GLU A 381 24.78 -0.30 14.40
N ARG A 382 23.63 -0.31 15.08
CA ARG A 382 22.74 0.85 15.14
C ARG A 382 23.44 2.12 15.64
N PHE A 383 24.36 1.98 16.57
CA PHE A 383 25.07 3.12 17.18
C PHE A 383 26.25 3.62 16.33
N THR A 384 26.64 2.86 15.31
CA THR A 384 27.72 3.22 14.36
C THR A 384 27.20 3.78 13.06
N LEU A 385 25.85 3.82 12.86
CA LEU A 385 25.26 4.44 11.68
C LEU A 385 25.57 5.94 11.63
N PRO A 386 25.85 6.50 10.44
CA PRO A 386 26.13 7.94 10.28
C PRO A 386 24.92 8.83 10.57
N ALA A 387 23.71 8.28 10.55
CA ALA A 387 22.47 8.97 10.87
C ALA A 387 21.36 7.98 11.24
N PRO A 388 20.23 8.39 11.82
CA PRO A 388 19.04 7.57 12.03
C PRO A 388 18.54 6.89 10.74
N LEU A 389 17.89 5.72 10.87
CA LEU A 389 17.33 4.98 9.73
C LEU A 389 16.35 5.84 8.91
N SER A 390 15.55 6.67 9.60
CA SER A 390 14.60 7.59 8.95
C SER A 390 15.30 8.58 8.00
N ILE A 391 16.50 9.03 8.32
CA ILE A 391 17.29 9.91 7.43
C ILE A 391 17.90 9.10 6.29
N LEU A 392 18.50 7.95 6.59
CA LEU A 392 19.23 7.15 5.61
C LEU A 392 18.31 6.50 4.55
N THR A 393 17.06 6.21 4.91
CA THR A 393 16.13 5.49 4.02
C THR A 393 15.14 6.40 3.31
N ARG A 394 14.94 7.63 3.76
CA ARG A 394 14.06 8.63 3.15
C ARG A 394 14.34 8.89 1.67
N PRO A 395 15.60 8.98 1.19
CA PRO A 395 15.87 9.19 -0.24
C PRO A 395 15.39 8.05 -1.16
N THR A 396 15.04 6.89 -0.59
CA THR A 396 14.56 5.72 -1.36
C THR A 396 13.09 5.42 -1.12
N LEU A 397 12.60 5.64 0.10
CA LEU A 397 11.25 5.23 0.52
C LEU A 397 10.37 6.40 1.00
N GLY A 398 10.84 7.64 0.91
CA GLY A 398 10.07 8.84 1.26
C GLY A 398 9.01 9.17 0.22
N LEU A 399 7.92 9.81 0.66
CA LEU A 399 6.79 10.20 -0.17
C LEU A 399 7.23 11.06 -1.38
N GLU A 400 8.26 11.85 -1.20
CA GLU A 400 8.82 12.73 -2.24
C GLU A 400 9.20 11.98 -3.50
N ILE A 401 9.81 10.79 -3.36
CA ILE A 401 10.21 9.95 -4.49
C ILE A 401 9.00 9.49 -5.31
N GLY A 402 7.93 9.11 -4.62
CA GLY A 402 6.70 8.75 -5.29
C GLY A 402 6.05 9.93 -5.98
N LEU A 403 6.08 11.11 -5.36
CA LEU A 403 5.57 12.35 -5.94
C LEU A 403 6.36 12.78 -7.17
N ASP A 404 7.70 12.70 -7.13
CA ASP A 404 8.57 13.03 -8.26
C ASP A 404 8.25 12.14 -9.47
N ARG A 405 8.11 10.83 -9.24
CA ARG A 405 7.78 9.86 -10.30
C ARG A 405 6.37 10.07 -10.86
N TYR A 406 5.38 10.34 -10.03
CA TYR A 406 4.02 10.65 -10.49
C TYR A 406 3.96 12.00 -11.21
N GLN A 407 4.69 13.00 -10.74
CA GLN A 407 4.81 14.29 -11.43
C GLN A 407 5.35 14.10 -12.83
N ALA A 408 6.50 13.44 -12.98
CA ALA A 408 7.10 13.14 -14.28
C ALA A 408 6.17 12.33 -15.19
N LEU A 409 5.36 11.43 -14.61
CA LEU A 409 4.33 10.68 -15.33
C LEU A 409 3.22 11.59 -15.86
N TYR A 410 2.68 12.49 -15.02
CA TYR A 410 1.60 13.39 -15.45
C TYR A 410 2.07 14.48 -16.40
N GLU A 411 3.31 14.94 -16.30
CA GLU A 411 3.91 15.92 -17.21
C GLU A 411 3.90 15.44 -18.68
N ARG A 412 3.90 14.13 -18.94
CA ARG A 412 3.72 13.56 -20.29
C ARG A 412 2.36 13.86 -20.92
N PHE A 413 1.37 14.22 -20.08
CA PHE A 413 0.02 14.58 -20.52
C PHE A 413 -0.25 16.08 -20.50
N PHE A 414 0.73 16.91 -20.08
CA PHE A 414 0.62 18.36 -20.19
C PHE A 414 0.81 18.76 -21.65
N SER A 415 -0.29 19.11 -22.31
CA SER A 415 -0.22 19.55 -23.71
C SER A 415 0.03 21.06 -23.79
N SER A 416 0.80 21.46 -24.80
CA SER A 416 0.95 22.86 -25.20
C SER A 416 -0.28 23.39 -25.98
N GLU A 417 -1.31 22.57 -26.22
CA GLU A 417 -2.53 22.91 -26.96
C GLU A 417 -3.79 22.82 -26.11
N ALA A 418 -4.72 23.73 -26.34
CA ALA A 418 -6.02 23.77 -25.70
C ALA A 418 -6.82 22.47 -25.92
N PRO A 419 -7.57 21.96 -24.92
CA PRO A 419 -8.37 20.76 -25.09
C PRO A 419 -9.38 20.95 -26.23
N PRO A 420 -9.62 19.92 -27.07
CA PRO A 420 -10.64 20.00 -28.12
C PRO A 420 -12.00 20.34 -27.49
N ARG A 421 -12.70 21.28 -28.11
CA ARG A 421 -14.04 21.73 -27.67
C ARG A 421 -14.96 20.52 -27.53
N VAL A 422 -15.65 20.46 -26.41
CA VAL A 422 -16.74 19.50 -26.16
C VAL A 422 -17.76 19.68 -27.28
N LEU A 423 -17.91 18.67 -28.14
CA LEU A 423 -19.03 18.61 -29.08
C LEU A 423 -20.32 18.50 -28.26
N ALA A 424 -21.09 19.59 -28.28
CA ALA A 424 -22.48 19.61 -27.83
C ALA A 424 -23.32 18.82 -28.86
N THR A 425 -23.80 17.63 -28.47
CA THR A 425 -25.04 16.99 -28.96
C THR A 425 -25.54 16.00 -27.93
#